data_401cd0ce303f283ea7298e910d4dec3f
#
_entry.id   401cd0ce303f283ea7298e910d4dec3f
#
_cell.length_a   1.000
_cell.length_b   1.000
_cell.length_c   1.000
_cell.angle_alpha   90.00
_cell.angle_beta   90.00
_cell.angle_gamma   90.00
#
_symmetry.space_group_name_H-M   'P 1'
#
loop_
_entity.id
_entity.type
_entity.pdbx_description
1 polymer ?
#
loop_
_entity_poly.entity_id
_entity_poly.type
_entity_poly.pdbx_seq_one_letter_code
_entity_poly.pdbx_strand_id
1 'polypeptide(L)'
;MLSVRLVIRFLCVLSVTAFTLALATCTARPGLLEQVNTLGTLRVATVNSAMTYYLDADGPTGFEYDLARAFAEQLGVRLEIEVLPDRRAVLDAVASGRAQIGAGIAVSDARRERVRFTPPYAESKLEAVYRVHRDKPETLAELSGHLTLPADTALAAWLRSRHPDIEFTVDPSANTEELMDRVADGELDITIANAEIVAMNQRYYPNLRVAFDLPDVRQRLAWAFPPAPTIGGDHFLYNKAIAFLHDVRADGRLRILRDRYFGHVERLGFVGGQEFARQVDDRLGRWRKYFKRAARKYDLDWRLLAAIGYQESHWDKDAVSPTTVRGIMMLTQAAAKEVDVDNRRDPQQSIDGGAQYFVRMFDRLPDEIRPPDRTWFALAAYNIGYGHVMDARRLLEARNRDPNLWVNLRDALPWLTQERYISNTRYGYARGHEAATYVGNIRAYYDILTWMTNSHAAEEPPALEDGKSQTAPKSETDIQDPATISIDSPAF
;
A
#
# COMPACT_ATOMS: atom_id res chain seq x y z
N MET A 1 56.65 -55.07 29.82
CA MET A 1 55.62 -55.24 28.78
C MET A 1 54.19 -54.88 29.20
N LEU A 2 53.89 -54.73 30.50
CA LEU A 2 52.55 -54.39 30.97
C LEU A 2 52.22 -52.89 30.86
N SER A 3 53.19 -51.97 30.90
CA SER A 3 52.97 -50.53 30.90
C SER A 3 52.56 -49.97 29.53
N VAL A 4 53.05 -50.52 28.44
CA VAL A 4 52.75 -50.05 27.06
C VAL A 4 51.30 -50.37 26.69
N ARG A 5 50.79 -51.51 27.10
CA ARG A 5 49.39 -51.90 26.85
C ARG A 5 48.39 -51.05 27.62
N LEU A 6 48.77 -50.59 28.79
CA LEU A 6 47.94 -49.68 29.63
C LEU A 6 47.85 -48.31 29.00
N VAL A 7 48.98 -47.78 28.53
CA VAL A 7 49.05 -46.45 27.84
C VAL A 7 48.25 -46.45 26.53
N ILE A 8 48.33 -47.52 25.75
CA ILE A 8 47.55 -47.63 24.51
C ILE A 8 46.03 -47.70 24.81
N ARG A 9 45.63 -48.42 25.84
CA ARG A 9 44.21 -48.44 26.25
C ARG A 9 43.72 -47.10 26.75
N PHE A 10 44.54 -46.34 27.49
CA PHE A 10 44.18 -45.02 27.95
C PHE A 10 44.08 -44.02 26.80
N LEU A 11 44.98 -44.07 25.79
CA LEU A 11 44.92 -43.26 24.60
C LEU A 11 43.71 -43.59 23.69
N CYS A 12 43.36 -44.89 23.55
CA CYS A 12 42.16 -45.28 22.85
C CYS A 12 40.87 -44.83 23.54
N VAL A 13 40.79 -44.91 24.87
CA VAL A 13 39.62 -44.41 25.62
C VAL A 13 39.52 -42.90 25.52
N LEU A 14 40.67 -42.16 25.60
CA LEU A 14 40.68 -40.71 25.47
C LEU A 14 40.27 -40.26 24.03
N SER A 15 40.70 -40.99 23.01
CA SER A 15 40.32 -40.72 21.62
C SER A 15 38.84 -41.02 21.31
N VAL A 16 38.30 -42.09 21.91
CA VAL A 16 36.87 -42.40 21.80
C VAL A 16 36.01 -41.41 22.55
N THR A 17 36.42 -40.96 23.77
CA THR A 17 35.68 -39.94 24.49
C THR A 17 35.78 -38.55 23.83
N ALA A 18 36.94 -38.19 23.26
CA ALA A 18 37.08 -36.96 22.46
C ALA A 18 36.24 -36.99 21.17
N PHE A 19 36.15 -38.17 20.54
CA PHE A 19 35.32 -38.32 19.32
C PHE A 19 33.82 -38.31 19.67
N THR A 20 33.40 -38.92 20.78
CA THR A 20 32.02 -38.83 21.26
C THR A 20 31.63 -37.44 21.75
N LEU A 21 32.58 -36.67 22.38
CA LEU A 21 32.33 -35.28 22.70
C LEU A 21 32.25 -34.39 21.48
N ALA A 22 33.06 -34.65 20.45
CA ALA A 22 33.00 -33.93 19.17
C ALA A 22 31.69 -34.22 18.37
N LEU A 23 31.14 -35.43 18.51
CA LEU A 23 29.83 -35.76 17.92
C LEU A 23 28.63 -35.16 18.70
N ALA A 24 28.80 -34.92 20.01
CA ALA A 24 27.76 -34.31 20.85
C ALA A 24 27.62 -32.78 20.64
N THR A 25 28.60 -32.12 19.97
CA THR A 25 28.55 -30.69 19.65
C THR A 25 27.96 -30.39 18.29
N CYS A 26 27.43 -31.40 17.58
CA CYS A 26 26.54 -31.16 16.42
C CYS A 26 25.18 -30.65 16.95
N THR A 27 25.17 -29.44 17.51
CA THR A 27 23.91 -28.75 17.84
C THR A 27 23.15 -28.60 16.55
N ALA A 28 22.05 -29.31 16.42
CA ALA A 28 21.11 -29.11 15.32
C ALA A 28 20.84 -27.59 15.24
N ARG A 29 20.95 -27.01 14.05
CA ARG A 29 20.63 -25.58 13.89
C ARG A 29 19.20 -25.36 14.42
N PRO A 30 18.98 -24.38 15.29
CA PRO A 30 17.65 -24.11 15.82
C PRO A 30 16.65 -23.89 14.66
N GLY A 31 15.45 -24.40 14.79
CA GLY A 31 14.40 -24.22 13.81
C GLY A 31 14.08 -22.75 13.59
N LEU A 32 13.50 -22.41 12.43
CA LEU A 32 13.20 -20.99 12.09
C LEU A 32 12.32 -20.32 13.14
N LEU A 33 11.30 -21.01 13.66
CA LEU A 33 10.43 -20.48 14.70
C LEU A 33 11.18 -20.26 16.01
N GLU A 34 12.05 -21.19 16.38
CA GLU A 34 12.91 -21.07 17.58
C GLU A 34 13.87 -19.88 17.45
N GLN A 35 14.46 -19.68 16.26
CA GLN A 35 15.30 -18.50 15.97
C GLN A 35 14.51 -17.20 16.15
N VAL A 36 13.30 -17.11 15.57
CA VAL A 36 12.41 -15.94 15.68
C VAL A 36 12.07 -15.67 17.14
N ASN A 37 11.68 -16.69 17.89
CA ASN A 37 11.33 -16.54 19.32
C ASN A 37 12.54 -16.13 20.18
N THR A 38 13.71 -16.72 19.93
CA THR A 38 14.94 -16.40 20.69
C THR A 38 15.42 -14.97 20.42
N LEU A 39 15.33 -14.53 19.16
CA LEU A 39 15.72 -13.17 18.77
C LEU A 39 14.64 -12.13 19.11
N GLY A 40 13.40 -12.58 19.36
CA GLY A 40 12.24 -11.69 19.51
C GLY A 40 11.94 -10.87 18.24
N THR A 41 12.40 -11.35 17.07
CA THR A 41 12.35 -10.57 15.82
C THR A 41 12.11 -11.49 14.63
N LEU A 42 11.14 -11.13 13.79
CA LEU A 42 10.89 -11.72 12.47
C LEU A 42 11.57 -10.88 11.39
N ARG A 43 12.58 -11.43 10.70
CA ARG A 43 13.26 -10.75 9.60
C ARG A 43 12.62 -11.10 8.28
N VAL A 44 12.17 -10.07 7.57
CA VAL A 44 11.50 -10.17 6.28
C VAL A 44 12.27 -9.38 5.24
N ALA A 45 12.73 -10.04 4.18
CA ALA A 45 13.37 -9.40 3.05
C ALA A 45 12.34 -9.03 1.98
N THR A 46 12.46 -7.84 1.42
CA THR A 46 11.60 -7.36 0.33
C THR A 46 12.33 -6.34 -0.53
N VAL A 47 11.68 -5.84 -1.58
CA VAL A 47 12.17 -4.73 -2.41
C VAL A 47 11.43 -3.44 -2.07
N ASN A 48 12.03 -2.28 -2.41
CA ASN A 48 11.31 -1.01 -2.39
C ASN A 48 10.35 -0.95 -3.59
N SER A 49 9.07 -0.82 -3.33
CA SER A 49 8.02 -0.74 -4.35
C SER A 49 6.69 -0.36 -3.69
N ALA A 50 5.84 0.31 -4.44
CA ALA A 50 4.49 0.68 -4.00
C ALA A 50 3.62 -0.51 -3.54
N MET A 51 3.90 -1.72 -4.05
CA MET A 51 3.21 -2.96 -3.62
C MET A 51 3.82 -3.62 -2.38
N THR A 52 5.08 -3.37 -2.07
CA THR A 52 5.78 -4.15 -1.04
C THR A 52 6.08 -3.33 0.20
N TYR A 53 7.01 -2.41 0.10
CA TYR A 53 7.49 -1.56 1.18
C TYR A 53 7.96 -0.23 0.61
N TYR A 54 7.59 0.85 1.24
CA TYR A 54 8.13 2.19 0.99
C TYR A 54 8.05 3.05 2.25
N LEU A 55 8.77 4.17 2.26
CA LEU A 55 8.67 5.17 3.32
C LEU A 55 7.70 6.26 2.88
N ASP A 56 6.69 6.49 3.70
CA ASP A 56 5.77 7.61 3.58
C ASP A 56 6.07 8.68 4.64
N ALA A 57 5.33 9.78 4.62
CA ALA A 57 5.46 10.87 5.60
C ALA A 57 5.32 10.38 7.06
N ASP A 58 4.49 9.37 7.27
CA ASP A 58 4.19 8.79 8.59
C ASP A 58 5.06 7.57 8.93
N GLY A 59 5.99 7.20 8.05
CA GLY A 59 6.93 6.10 8.27
C GLY A 59 6.78 4.92 7.32
N PRO A 60 7.26 3.72 7.72
CA PRO A 60 7.21 2.53 6.89
C PRO A 60 5.79 2.08 6.59
N THR A 61 5.50 1.79 5.31
CA THR A 61 4.19 1.35 4.82
C THR A 61 4.34 0.42 3.61
N GLY A 62 3.25 -0.13 3.12
CA GLY A 62 3.17 -1.02 1.97
C GLY A 62 2.33 -2.26 2.25
N PHE A 63 1.70 -2.81 1.21
CA PHE A 63 0.82 -3.98 1.35
C PHE A 63 1.54 -5.18 2.00
N GLU A 64 2.74 -5.52 1.54
CA GLU A 64 3.52 -6.62 2.10
C GLU A 64 4.05 -6.30 3.51
N TYR A 65 4.41 -5.03 3.74
CA TYR A 65 4.84 -4.57 5.06
C TYR A 65 3.73 -4.76 6.11
N ASP A 66 2.52 -4.29 5.83
CA ASP A 66 1.39 -4.42 6.75
C ASP A 66 1.00 -5.89 6.97
N LEU A 67 1.05 -6.71 5.90
CA LEU A 67 0.77 -8.14 6.01
C LEU A 67 1.83 -8.85 6.89
N ALA A 68 3.12 -8.54 6.69
CA ALA A 68 4.21 -9.10 7.48
C ALA A 68 4.18 -8.60 8.94
N ARG A 69 3.81 -7.33 9.16
CA ARG A 69 3.63 -6.75 10.49
C ARG A 69 2.53 -7.48 11.28
N ALA A 70 1.38 -7.68 10.66
CA ALA A 70 0.29 -8.43 11.29
C ALA A 70 0.69 -9.87 11.65
N PHE A 71 1.54 -10.51 10.84
CA PHE A 71 2.07 -11.84 11.17
C PHE A 71 3.07 -11.79 12.33
N ALA A 72 3.98 -10.82 12.35
CA ALA A 72 4.92 -10.63 13.47
C ALA A 72 4.17 -10.34 14.80
N GLU A 73 3.14 -9.52 14.76
CA GLU A 73 2.24 -9.25 15.89
C GLU A 73 1.55 -10.54 16.38
N GLN A 74 1.05 -11.38 15.48
CA GLN A 74 0.45 -12.67 15.85
C GLN A 74 1.47 -13.65 16.47
N LEU A 75 2.75 -13.55 16.09
CA LEU A 75 3.85 -14.31 16.70
C LEU A 75 4.32 -13.73 18.03
N GLY A 76 3.93 -12.49 18.37
CA GLY A 76 4.39 -11.78 19.57
C GLY A 76 5.83 -11.28 19.47
N VAL A 77 6.33 -10.99 18.26
CA VAL A 77 7.70 -10.56 17.98
C VAL A 77 7.73 -9.26 17.18
N ARG A 78 8.88 -8.57 17.18
CA ARG A 78 9.07 -7.38 16.34
C ARG A 78 9.28 -7.76 14.88
N LEU A 79 8.80 -6.92 13.96
CA LEU A 79 9.13 -7.00 12.55
C LEU A 79 10.44 -6.25 12.27
N GLU A 80 11.34 -6.87 11.52
CA GLU A 80 12.52 -6.25 10.95
C GLU A 80 12.48 -6.44 9.42
N ILE A 81 12.43 -5.32 8.69
CA ILE A 81 12.40 -5.34 7.21
C ILE A 81 13.81 -5.08 6.67
N GLU A 82 14.26 -5.98 5.81
CA GLU A 82 15.48 -5.80 5.01
C GLU A 82 15.07 -5.46 3.58
N VAL A 83 15.27 -4.19 3.19
CA VAL A 83 15.01 -3.73 1.81
C VAL A 83 16.22 -4.01 0.95
N LEU A 84 16.02 -4.77 -0.11
CA LEU A 84 17.07 -5.24 -1.00
C LEU A 84 16.88 -4.66 -2.42
N PRO A 85 17.96 -4.56 -3.21
CA PRO A 85 17.90 -3.86 -4.50
C PRO A 85 17.00 -4.55 -5.53
N ASP A 86 16.90 -5.87 -5.48
CA ASP A 86 16.13 -6.64 -6.44
C ASP A 86 15.58 -7.94 -5.82
N ARG A 87 14.68 -8.60 -6.56
CA ARG A 87 14.04 -9.86 -6.13
C ARG A 87 15.00 -11.03 -6.05
N ARG A 88 16.11 -11.00 -6.79
CA ARG A 88 17.17 -12.03 -6.72
C ARG A 88 17.88 -11.95 -5.37
N ALA A 89 18.26 -10.75 -4.94
CA ALA A 89 18.86 -10.52 -3.64
C ALA A 89 17.92 -10.94 -2.48
N VAL A 90 16.60 -10.74 -2.63
CA VAL A 90 15.60 -11.25 -1.68
C VAL A 90 15.62 -12.77 -1.61
N LEU A 91 15.64 -13.46 -2.76
CA LEU A 91 15.71 -14.93 -2.80
C LEU A 91 17.03 -15.46 -2.24
N ASP A 92 18.15 -14.77 -2.47
CA ASP A 92 19.47 -15.11 -1.90
C ASP A 92 19.48 -14.95 -0.38
N ALA A 93 18.89 -13.87 0.15
CA ALA A 93 18.74 -13.65 1.58
C ALA A 93 17.91 -14.75 2.26
N VAL A 94 16.81 -15.15 1.62
CA VAL A 94 15.95 -16.23 2.11
C VAL A 94 16.65 -17.59 2.00
N ALA A 95 17.20 -17.92 0.85
CA ALA A 95 17.85 -19.23 0.63
C ALA A 95 19.04 -19.45 1.56
N SER A 96 19.78 -18.38 1.92
CA SER A 96 20.89 -18.46 2.91
C SER A 96 20.42 -18.44 4.36
N GLY A 97 19.14 -18.18 4.65
CA GLY A 97 18.59 -18.06 5.99
C GLY A 97 18.89 -16.73 6.68
N ARG A 98 19.39 -15.72 5.95
CA ARG A 98 19.59 -14.35 6.44
C ARG A 98 18.24 -13.71 6.81
N ALA A 99 17.24 -13.91 5.97
CA ALA A 99 15.84 -13.58 6.26
C ALA A 99 15.02 -14.87 6.41
N GLN A 100 14.02 -14.85 7.30
CA GLN A 100 13.11 -15.97 7.46
C GLN A 100 12.02 -15.98 6.37
N ILE A 101 11.65 -14.81 5.85
CA ILE A 101 10.60 -14.64 4.84
C ILE A 101 11.08 -13.69 3.74
N GLY A 102 10.79 -14.04 2.49
CA GLY A 102 10.81 -13.11 1.35
C GLY A 102 9.39 -12.73 0.98
N ALA A 103 9.05 -11.44 1.08
CA ALA A 103 7.69 -10.95 0.83
C ALA A 103 7.55 -10.36 -0.58
N GLY A 104 6.35 -10.48 -1.17
CA GLY A 104 6.02 -9.92 -2.48
C GLY A 104 6.70 -10.63 -3.66
N ILE A 105 6.97 -11.94 -3.53
CA ILE A 105 7.67 -12.70 -4.54
C ILE A 105 6.69 -13.45 -5.45
N ALA A 106 6.83 -13.23 -6.75
CA ALA A 106 6.09 -14.01 -7.75
C ALA A 106 6.59 -15.45 -7.79
N VAL A 107 5.66 -16.40 -7.75
CA VAL A 107 5.94 -17.82 -7.84
C VAL A 107 6.34 -18.20 -9.26
N SER A 108 7.46 -18.92 -9.42
CA SER A 108 7.84 -19.60 -10.66
C SER A 108 8.56 -20.91 -10.35
N ASP A 109 8.61 -21.81 -11.34
CA ASP A 109 9.23 -23.13 -11.15
C ASP A 109 10.74 -23.00 -10.86
N ALA A 110 11.45 -22.15 -11.59
CA ALA A 110 12.87 -21.88 -11.34
C ALA A 110 13.14 -21.37 -9.91
N ARG A 111 12.24 -20.58 -9.34
CA ARG A 111 12.37 -20.08 -7.97
C ARG A 111 12.04 -21.13 -6.93
N ARG A 112 11.16 -22.10 -7.25
CA ARG A 112 10.82 -23.23 -6.38
C ARG A 112 12.01 -24.17 -6.13
N GLU A 113 12.99 -24.18 -7.02
CA GLU A 113 14.23 -24.92 -6.84
C GLU A 113 15.13 -24.33 -5.73
N ARG A 114 14.95 -23.06 -5.43
CA ARG A 114 15.80 -22.30 -4.49
C ARG A 114 15.15 -22.02 -3.15
N VAL A 115 13.84 -21.85 -3.14
CA VAL A 115 13.05 -21.47 -1.96
C VAL A 115 11.73 -22.20 -1.92
N ARG A 116 11.13 -22.30 -0.74
CA ARG A 116 9.82 -22.88 -0.54
C ARG A 116 8.77 -21.77 -0.48
N PHE A 117 7.73 -21.84 -1.30
CA PHE A 117 6.64 -20.86 -1.30
C PHE A 117 5.44 -21.32 -0.48
N THR A 118 4.78 -20.39 0.23
CA THR A 118 3.42 -20.59 0.73
C THR A 118 2.45 -20.77 -0.45
N PRO A 119 1.21 -21.25 -0.23
CA PRO A 119 0.14 -21.05 -1.19
C PRO A 119 0.02 -19.56 -1.56
N PRO A 120 -0.24 -19.24 -2.85
CA PRO A 120 -0.40 -17.85 -3.27
C PRO A 120 -1.57 -17.17 -2.54
N TYR A 121 -1.35 -15.98 -2.01
CA TYR A 121 -2.38 -15.18 -1.36
C TYR A 121 -2.94 -14.07 -2.26
N ALA A 122 -2.26 -13.73 -3.35
CA ALA A 122 -2.71 -12.75 -4.33
C ALA A 122 -2.35 -13.19 -5.75
N GLU A 123 -3.19 -12.76 -6.69
CA GLU A 123 -2.93 -12.88 -8.13
C GLU A 123 -3.11 -11.51 -8.76
N SER A 124 -2.20 -11.15 -9.66
CA SER A 124 -2.23 -9.93 -10.46
C SER A 124 -2.23 -10.25 -11.94
N LYS A 125 -2.95 -9.46 -12.73
CA LYS A 125 -2.82 -9.43 -14.17
C LYS A 125 -1.49 -8.76 -14.53
N LEU A 126 -0.99 -9.09 -15.70
CA LEU A 126 0.15 -8.39 -16.31
C LEU A 126 -0.35 -7.57 -17.49
N GLU A 127 0.07 -6.33 -17.57
CA GLU A 127 -0.32 -5.35 -18.58
C GLU A 127 0.91 -4.87 -19.34
N ALA A 128 0.81 -4.85 -20.68
CA ALA A 128 1.79 -4.19 -21.52
C ALA A 128 1.56 -2.68 -21.48
N VAL A 129 2.62 -1.92 -21.17
CA VAL A 129 2.58 -0.48 -20.95
C VAL A 129 3.45 0.22 -21.99
N TYR A 130 2.89 1.25 -22.62
CA TYR A 130 3.52 2.07 -23.64
C TYR A 130 3.23 3.56 -23.43
N ARG A 131 3.96 4.44 -24.12
CA ARG A 131 3.76 5.88 -24.04
C ARG A 131 2.69 6.36 -25.04
N VAL A 132 1.83 7.30 -24.63
CA VAL A 132 0.93 8.03 -25.53
C VAL A 132 1.73 8.66 -26.69
N HIS A 133 1.15 8.81 -27.87
CA HIS A 133 1.75 9.23 -29.14
C HIS A 133 2.63 8.17 -29.83
N ARG A 134 2.73 6.96 -29.29
CA ARG A 134 3.22 5.79 -30.00
C ARG A 134 2.02 4.96 -30.50
N ASP A 135 2.19 4.24 -31.59
CA ASP A 135 1.18 3.29 -32.06
C ASP A 135 0.93 2.24 -30.97
N LYS A 136 -0.34 2.03 -30.65
CA LYS A 136 -0.75 1.07 -29.64
C LYS A 136 -0.49 -0.35 -30.14
N PRO A 137 0.38 -1.13 -29.46
CA PRO A 137 0.50 -2.55 -29.81
C PRO A 137 -0.77 -3.30 -29.37
N GLU A 138 -1.23 -4.21 -30.20
CA GLU A 138 -2.46 -4.99 -29.97
C GLU A 138 -2.17 -6.44 -29.60
N THR A 139 -0.98 -6.93 -29.91
CA THR A 139 -0.58 -8.33 -29.72
C THR A 139 0.79 -8.46 -29.07
N LEU A 140 1.03 -9.62 -28.46
CA LEU A 140 2.33 -9.94 -27.86
C LEU A 140 3.45 -9.94 -28.93
N ALA A 141 3.15 -10.35 -30.17
CA ALA A 141 4.13 -10.37 -31.26
C ALA A 141 4.64 -8.96 -31.63
N GLU A 142 3.80 -7.95 -31.53
CA GLU A 142 4.17 -6.55 -31.80
C GLU A 142 5.08 -5.94 -30.71
N LEU A 143 5.23 -6.61 -29.57
CA LEU A 143 6.18 -6.19 -28.53
C LEU A 143 7.63 -6.60 -28.86
N SER A 144 7.85 -7.53 -29.81
CA SER A 144 9.14 -8.07 -30.15
C SER A 144 10.12 -6.98 -30.60
N GLY A 145 11.32 -6.95 -30.02
CA GLY A 145 12.34 -5.94 -30.27
C GLY A 145 12.12 -4.58 -29.58
N HIS A 146 10.95 -4.37 -28.97
CA HIS A 146 10.58 -3.13 -28.28
C HIS A 146 10.37 -3.28 -26.78
N LEU A 147 10.35 -4.52 -26.28
CA LEU A 147 10.04 -4.86 -24.90
C LEU A 147 11.30 -4.85 -24.04
N THR A 148 11.26 -4.12 -22.93
CA THR A 148 12.28 -4.17 -21.89
C THR A 148 11.67 -4.63 -20.57
N LEU A 149 12.30 -5.60 -19.91
CA LEU A 149 11.86 -6.19 -18.64
C LEU A 149 12.95 -6.06 -17.57
N PRO A 150 12.58 -6.01 -16.28
CA PRO A 150 13.57 -6.13 -15.21
C PRO A 150 14.21 -7.52 -15.21
N ALA A 151 15.41 -7.62 -14.64
CA ALA A 151 16.06 -8.91 -14.46
C ALA A 151 15.27 -9.85 -13.53
N ASP A 152 15.47 -11.15 -13.72
CA ASP A 152 14.97 -12.22 -12.86
C ASP A 152 13.44 -12.22 -12.62
N THR A 153 12.65 -11.73 -13.59
CA THR A 153 11.20 -11.80 -13.49
C THR A 153 10.67 -13.17 -13.90
N ALA A 154 9.61 -13.62 -13.24
CA ALA A 154 8.88 -14.83 -13.64
C ALA A 154 8.35 -14.71 -15.09
N LEU A 155 8.03 -13.48 -15.51
CA LEU A 155 7.59 -13.16 -16.87
C LEU A 155 8.69 -13.38 -17.91
N ALA A 156 9.92 -12.94 -17.66
CA ALA A 156 11.05 -13.15 -18.58
C ALA A 156 11.31 -14.66 -18.79
N ALA A 157 11.24 -15.45 -17.72
CA ALA A 157 11.36 -16.90 -17.82
C ALA A 157 10.19 -17.53 -18.59
N TRP A 158 8.97 -17.06 -18.37
CA TRP A 158 7.76 -17.50 -19.09
C TRP A 158 7.86 -17.18 -20.60
N LEU A 159 8.25 -15.96 -20.96
CA LEU A 159 8.44 -15.55 -22.35
C LEU A 159 9.47 -16.46 -23.06
N ARG A 160 10.65 -16.65 -22.46
CA ARG A 160 11.68 -17.53 -23.04
C ARG A 160 11.20 -18.96 -23.27
N SER A 161 10.35 -19.48 -22.41
CA SER A 161 9.86 -20.87 -22.47
C SER A 161 8.64 -21.04 -23.38
N ARG A 162 7.75 -20.06 -23.47
CA ARG A 162 6.46 -20.18 -24.16
C ARG A 162 6.39 -19.39 -25.45
N HIS A 163 7.17 -18.34 -25.56
CA HIS A 163 7.19 -17.39 -26.69
C HIS A 163 8.64 -17.08 -27.10
N PRO A 164 9.41 -18.11 -27.52
CA PRO A 164 10.83 -17.93 -27.87
C PRO A 164 11.05 -16.97 -29.06
N ASP A 165 10.02 -16.73 -29.85
CA ASP A 165 10.04 -15.81 -31.00
C ASP A 165 9.95 -14.34 -30.59
N ILE A 166 9.65 -14.03 -29.32
CA ILE A 166 9.58 -12.65 -28.81
C ILE A 166 10.95 -12.22 -28.33
N GLU A 167 11.55 -11.31 -29.07
CA GLU A 167 12.80 -10.65 -28.67
C GLU A 167 12.53 -9.57 -27.63
N PHE A 168 13.26 -9.60 -26.51
CA PHE A 168 13.15 -8.58 -25.46
C PHE A 168 14.51 -8.33 -24.79
N THR A 169 14.66 -7.11 -24.30
CA THR A 169 15.83 -6.70 -23.53
C THR A 169 15.57 -6.91 -22.02
N VAL A 170 16.60 -7.29 -21.30
CA VAL A 170 16.57 -7.37 -19.83
C VAL A 170 17.48 -6.30 -19.26
N ASP A 171 16.93 -5.40 -18.46
CA ASP A 171 17.72 -4.43 -17.71
C ASP A 171 18.00 -4.98 -16.29
N PRO A 172 19.27 -5.26 -15.95
CA PRO A 172 19.64 -5.80 -14.65
C PRO A 172 19.67 -4.73 -13.54
N SER A 173 19.64 -3.45 -13.90
CA SER A 173 19.79 -2.34 -12.96
C SER A 173 18.47 -1.67 -12.58
N ALA A 174 17.39 -1.91 -13.36
CA ALA A 174 16.12 -1.24 -13.19
C ALA A 174 15.04 -2.18 -12.60
N ASN A 175 14.24 -1.65 -11.70
CA ASN A 175 13.00 -2.28 -11.26
C ASN A 175 11.83 -1.96 -12.22
N THR A 176 10.65 -2.53 -11.98
CA THR A 176 9.48 -2.35 -12.85
C THR A 176 9.01 -0.89 -12.91
N GLU A 177 9.07 -0.16 -11.80
CA GLU A 177 8.60 1.22 -11.70
C GLU A 177 9.57 2.16 -12.43
N GLU A 178 10.88 1.95 -12.30
CA GLU A 178 11.91 2.68 -13.07
C GLU A 178 11.80 2.44 -14.59
N LEU A 179 11.45 1.21 -15.02
CA LEU A 179 11.21 0.96 -16.44
C LEU A 179 9.95 1.69 -16.95
N MET A 180 8.90 1.78 -16.13
CA MET A 180 7.70 2.57 -16.49
C MET A 180 8.01 4.06 -16.56
N ASP A 181 8.83 4.59 -15.65
CA ASP A 181 9.31 5.97 -15.70
C ASP A 181 10.04 6.26 -17.03
N ARG A 182 10.99 5.41 -17.40
CA ARG A 182 11.72 5.51 -18.67
C ARG A 182 10.84 5.32 -19.91
N VAL A 183 9.77 4.53 -19.81
CA VAL A 183 8.74 4.48 -20.87
C VAL A 183 7.98 5.80 -20.94
N ALA A 184 7.63 6.38 -19.79
CA ALA A 184 6.95 7.67 -19.72
C ALA A 184 7.81 8.79 -20.33
N ASP A 185 9.12 8.81 -20.10
CA ASP A 185 10.05 9.78 -20.66
C ASP A 185 10.38 9.51 -22.13
N GLY A 186 10.09 8.31 -22.63
CA GLY A 186 10.32 7.90 -24.01
C GLY A 186 11.73 7.39 -24.28
N GLU A 187 12.47 7.04 -23.22
CA GLU A 187 13.76 6.34 -23.32
C GLU A 187 13.58 4.88 -23.70
N LEU A 188 12.46 4.28 -23.29
CA LEU A 188 12.06 2.93 -23.63
C LEU A 188 10.72 2.93 -24.34
N ASP A 189 10.50 1.91 -25.14
CA ASP A 189 9.29 1.76 -25.92
C ASP A 189 8.14 1.16 -25.11
N ILE A 190 8.39 -0.02 -24.52
CA ILE A 190 7.35 -0.84 -23.89
C ILE A 190 7.97 -1.58 -22.70
N THR A 191 7.20 -1.70 -21.63
CA THR A 191 7.44 -2.65 -20.54
C THR A 191 6.17 -3.40 -20.16
N ILE A 192 6.30 -4.44 -19.33
CA ILE A 192 5.14 -5.17 -18.79
C ILE A 192 5.22 -5.14 -17.27
N ALA A 193 4.11 -4.77 -16.64
CA ALA A 193 3.99 -4.65 -15.20
C ALA A 193 2.68 -5.24 -14.67
N ASN A 194 2.58 -5.41 -13.36
CA ASN A 194 1.34 -5.77 -12.69
C ASN A 194 0.31 -4.66 -12.83
N ALA A 195 -0.94 -5.00 -13.05
CA ALA A 195 -2.04 -4.05 -13.21
C ALA A 195 -2.13 -3.04 -12.06
N GLU A 196 -1.92 -3.51 -10.81
CA GLU A 196 -1.91 -2.64 -9.65
C GLU A 196 -0.77 -1.60 -9.69
N ILE A 197 0.45 -2.03 -10.09
CA ILE A 197 1.61 -1.13 -10.26
C ILE A 197 1.35 -0.15 -11.40
N VAL A 198 0.83 -0.64 -12.53
CA VAL A 198 0.47 0.22 -13.68
C VAL A 198 -0.52 1.29 -13.26
N ALA A 199 -1.61 0.89 -12.64
CA ALA A 199 -2.66 1.80 -12.23
C ALA A 199 -2.19 2.84 -11.20
N MET A 200 -1.28 2.46 -10.28
CA MET A 200 -0.65 3.41 -9.34
C MET A 200 0.24 4.41 -10.09
N ASN A 201 1.08 3.94 -11.01
CA ASN A 201 2.03 4.79 -11.73
C ASN A 201 1.35 5.68 -12.78
N GLN A 202 0.25 5.26 -13.40
CA GLN A 202 -0.51 6.11 -14.32
C GLN A 202 -1.03 7.42 -13.70
N ARG A 203 -1.10 7.51 -12.39
CA ARG A 203 -1.45 8.75 -11.67
C ARG A 203 -0.33 9.78 -11.73
N TYR A 204 0.92 9.32 -11.72
CA TYR A 204 2.14 10.14 -11.70
C TYR A 204 2.66 10.36 -13.12
N TYR A 205 2.49 9.38 -13.98
CA TYR A 205 2.91 9.38 -15.37
C TYR A 205 1.71 9.37 -16.33
N PRO A 206 1.11 10.54 -16.54
CA PRO A 206 -0.14 10.67 -17.31
C PRO A 206 0.01 10.36 -18.80
N ASN A 207 1.19 10.12 -19.30
CA ASN A 207 1.50 9.69 -20.66
C ASN A 207 1.62 8.17 -20.85
N LEU A 208 1.59 7.39 -19.75
CA LEU A 208 1.55 5.93 -19.83
C LEU A 208 0.16 5.41 -20.24
N ARG A 209 0.14 4.38 -21.07
CA ARG A 209 -1.06 3.69 -21.54
C ARG A 209 -0.92 2.19 -21.39
N VAL A 210 -2.02 1.54 -21.09
CA VAL A 210 -2.15 0.09 -21.19
C VAL A 210 -2.46 -0.26 -22.63
N ALA A 211 -1.64 -1.10 -23.21
CA ALA A 211 -1.88 -1.66 -24.55
C ALA A 211 -2.94 -2.78 -24.48
N PHE A 212 -2.65 -3.79 -23.71
CA PHE A 212 -3.51 -4.95 -23.44
C PHE A 212 -3.07 -5.71 -22.20
N ASP A 213 -3.98 -6.53 -21.66
CA ASP A 213 -3.70 -7.51 -20.60
C ASP A 213 -3.08 -8.76 -21.24
N LEU A 214 -2.07 -9.36 -20.61
CA LEU A 214 -1.57 -10.68 -21.00
C LEU A 214 -2.56 -11.76 -20.50
N PRO A 215 -3.32 -12.44 -21.39
CA PRO A 215 -4.43 -13.30 -20.97
C PRO A 215 -3.96 -14.61 -20.30
N ASP A 216 -2.84 -15.16 -20.78
CA ASP A 216 -2.39 -16.53 -20.45
C ASP A 216 -1.43 -16.58 -19.26
N VAL A 217 -1.10 -15.43 -18.67
CA VAL A 217 -0.19 -15.36 -17.55
C VAL A 217 -0.75 -14.50 -16.41
N ARG A 218 -0.69 -15.06 -15.21
CA ARG A 218 -1.02 -14.34 -13.96
C ARG A 218 0.18 -14.39 -13.05
N GLN A 219 0.50 -13.26 -12.46
CA GLN A 219 1.53 -13.23 -11.44
C GLN A 219 0.92 -13.62 -10.10
N ARG A 220 1.33 -14.78 -9.57
CA ARG A 220 0.89 -15.28 -8.27
C ARG A 220 1.91 -14.90 -7.22
N LEU A 221 1.50 -14.13 -6.22
CA LEU A 221 2.35 -13.68 -5.12
C LEU A 221 2.24 -14.64 -3.94
N ALA A 222 3.40 -14.98 -3.37
CA ALA A 222 3.51 -15.83 -2.20
C ALA A 222 4.69 -15.39 -1.33
N TRP A 223 4.67 -15.76 -0.05
CA TRP A 223 5.85 -15.63 0.78
C TRP A 223 6.83 -16.77 0.49
N ALA A 224 8.10 -16.40 0.34
CA ALA A 224 9.20 -17.34 0.15
C ALA A 224 9.87 -17.63 1.50
N PHE A 225 10.18 -18.89 1.73
CA PHE A 225 10.89 -19.41 2.90
C PHE A 225 12.17 -20.13 2.47
N PRO A 226 13.16 -20.30 3.36
CA PRO A 226 14.29 -21.16 3.09
C PRO A 226 13.86 -22.54 2.60
N PRO A 227 14.65 -23.22 1.76
CA PRO A 227 14.34 -24.56 1.31
C PRO A 227 14.15 -25.51 2.50
N ALA A 228 13.26 -26.48 2.36
CA ALA A 228 13.00 -27.45 3.41
C ALA A 228 14.31 -28.21 3.73
N PRO A 229 14.69 -28.34 5.02
CA PRO A 229 15.85 -29.13 5.37
C PRO A 229 15.61 -30.59 4.99
N THR A 230 16.67 -31.24 4.50
CA THR A 230 16.61 -32.62 3.97
C THR A 230 16.30 -33.68 5.03
N ILE A 231 16.54 -33.42 6.33
CA ILE A 231 16.31 -34.35 7.44
C ILE A 231 15.86 -33.57 8.67
N GLY A 232 14.67 -33.90 9.22
CA GLY A 232 14.21 -33.43 10.54
C GLY A 232 13.92 -31.92 10.65
N GLY A 233 13.59 -31.28 9.53
CA GLY A 233 13.48 -29.85 9.47
C GLY A 233 12.22 -29.28 10.13
N ASP A 234 12.42 -28.17 10.81
CA ASP A 234 11.38 -27.36 11.42
C ASP A 234 10.52 -26.69 10.32
N HIS A 235 9.27 -27.12 10.24
CA HIS A 235 8.25 -26.52 9.38
C HIS A 235 7.31 -25.59 10.17
N PHE A 236 7.57 -25.34 11.45
CA PHE A 236 6.61 -24.65 12.33
C PHE A 236 6.36 -23.20 11.90
N LEU A 237 7.39 -22.42 11.61
CA LEU A 237 7.21 -21.05 11.14
C LEU A 237 6.47 -21.01 9.79
N TYR A 238 6.84 -21.88 8.86
CA TYR A 238 6.17 -22.00 7.57
C TYR A 238 4.69 -22.37 7.71
N ASN A 239 4.37 -23.34 8.56
CA ASN A 239 2.99 -23.76 8.78
C ASN A 239 2.18 -22.67 9.49
N LYS A 240 2.78 -21.93 10.44
CA LYS A 240 2.14 -20.76 11.04
C LYS A 240 1.85 -19.66 10.01
N ALA A 241 2.76 -19.43 9.06
CA ALA A 241 2.54 -18.47 7.99
C ALA A 241 1.40 -18.89 7.04
N ILE A 242 1.30 -20.18 6.70
CA ILE A 242 0.17 -20.71 5.90
C ILE A 242 -1.14 -20.52 6.64
N ALA A 243 -1.19 -20.90 7.93
CA ALA A 243 -2.39 -20.72 8.75
C ALA A 243 -2.79 -19.26 8.83
N PHE A 244 -1.84 -18.35 9.12
CA PHE A 244 -2.07 -16.92 9.13
C PHE A 244 -2.64 -16.40 7.81
N LEU A 245 -2.00 -16.75 6.66
CA LEU A 245 -2.47 -16.31 5.33
C LEU A 245 -3.87 -16.87 4.99
N HIS A 246 -4.17 -18.09 5.43
CA HIS A 246 -5.50 -18.66 5.33
C HIS A 246 -6.51 -17.85 6.15
N ASP A 247 -6.18 -17.56 7.41
CA ASP A 247 -7.07 -16.87 8.35
C ASP A 247 -7.36 -15.43 7.90
N VAL A 248 -6.33 -14.65 7.51
CA VAL A 248 -6.52 -13.27 7.00
C VAL A 248 -7.32 -13.22 5.69
N ARG A 249 -7.31 -14.31 4.91
CA ARG A 249 -8.17 -14.45 3.74
C ARG A 249 -9.60 -14.78 4.15
N ALA A 250 -9.79 -15.72 5.08
CA ALA A 250 -11.10 -16.21 5.51
C ALA A 250 -11.89 -15.15 6.29
N ASP A 251 -11.22 -14.37 7.16
CA ASP A 251 -11.84 -13.31 7.96
C ASP A 251 -11.95 -11.96 7.22
N GLY A 252 -11.40 -11.86 6.00
CA GLY A 252 -11.51 -10.69 5.15
C GLY A 252 -10.45 -9.61 5.39
N ARG A 253 -9.51 -9.76 6.33
CA ARG A 253 -8.40 -8.81 6.56
C ARG A 253 -7.56 -8.59 5.29
N LEU A 254 -7.30 -9.65 4.52
CA LEU A 254 -6.58 -9.53 3.24
C LEU A 254 -7.33 -8.65 2.24
N ARG A 255 -8.68 -8.72 2.21
CA ARG A 255 -9.52 -7.87 1.36
C ARG A 255 -9.48 -6.40 1.80
N ILE A 256 -9.45 -6.16 3.12
CA ILE A 256 -9.32 -4.81 3.69
C ILE A 256 -7.96 -4.21 3.32
N LEU A 257 -6.88 -4.97 3.47
CA LEU A 257 -5.54 -4.54 3.06
C LEU A 257 -5.49 -4.22 1.56
N ARG A 258 -6.02 -5.09 0.71
CA ARG A 258 -6.08 -4.82 -0.74
C ARG A 258 -6.89 -3.57 -1.08
N ASP A 259 -8.01 -3.33 -0.41
CA ASP A 259 -8.79 -2.12 -0.62
C ASP A 259 -8.04 -0.87 -0.15
N ARG A 260 -7.29 -0.97 0.96
CA ARG A 260 -6.46 0.12 1.48
C ARG A 260 -5.46 0.59 0.44
N TYR A 261 -4.72 -0.32 -0.18
CA TYR A 261 -3.64 0.02 -1.11
C TYR A 261 -4.12 0.16 -2.57
N PHE A 262 -5.09 -0.62 -3.01
CA PHE A 262 -5.45 -0.75 -4.43
C PHE A 262 -6.91 -0.44 -4.76
N GLY A 263 -7.82 -0.40 -3.78
CA GLY A 263 -9.27 -0.33 -4.04
C GLY A 263 -9.78 0.97 -4.65
N HIS A 264 -8.97 2.01 -4.69
CA HIS A 264 -9.30 3.32 -5.28
C HIS A 264 -8.50 3.60 -6.56
N VAL A 265 -7.51 2.74 -6.88
CA VAL A 265 -6.56 2.93 -7.99
C VAL A 265 -7.23 2.82 -9.35
N GLU A 266 -8.16 1.89 -9.52
CA GLU A 266 -8.83 1.61 -10.79
C GLU A 266 -9.88 2.66 -11.21
N ARG A 267 -10.26 3.60 -10.33
CA ARG A 267 -11.44 4.46 -10.53
C ARG A 267 -11.14 5.82 -11.14
N LEU A 268 -9.97 6.39 -10.91
CA LEU A 268 -9.57 7.59 -11.61
C LEU A 268 -9.04 7.20 -12.99
N GLY A 269 -9.87 7.30 -13.99
CA GLY A 269 -9.41 7.15 -15.37
C GLY A 269 -8.27 8.13 -15.64
N PHE A 270 -7.34 7.72 -16.49
CA PHE A 270 -6.17 8.49 -16.93
C PHE A 270 -6.43 9.99 -17.20
N VAL A 271 -7.53 10.33 -17.91
CA VAL A 271 -7.89 11.72 -18.23
C VAL A 271 -8.15 12.55 -16.97
N GLY A 272 -8.72 11.94 -15.92
CA GLY A 272 -9.00 12.63 -14.66
C GLY A 272 -7.74 12.98 -13.88
N GLY A 273 -6.74 12.09 -13.89
CA GLY A 273 -5.46 12.33 -13.21
C GLY A 273 -4.63 13.44 -13.85
N GLN A 274 -4.56 13.47 -15.18
CA GLN A 274 -3.88 14.56 -15.92
C GLN A 274 -4.51 15.92 -15.68
N GLU A 275 -5.84 15.97 -15.81
CA GLU A 275 -6.56 17.22 -15.58
C GLU A 275 -6.37 17.70 -14.13
N PHE A 276 -6.39 16.78 -13.17
CA PHE A 276 -6.12 17.12 -11.79
C PHE A 276 -4.71 17.70 -11.59
N ALA A 277 -3.66 17.04 -12.07
CA ALA A 277 -2.28 17.52 -11.95
C ALA A 277 -2.12 18.92 -12.58
N ARG A 278 -2.66 19.12 -13.77
CA ARG A 278 -2.67 20.45 -14.42
C ARG A 278 -3.39 21.51 -13.56
N GLN A 279 -4.53 21.17 -12.97
CA GLN A 279 -5.28 22.08 -12.11
C GLN A 279 -4.57 22.39 -10.77
N VAL A 280 -3.73 21.47 -10.29
CA VAL A 280 -2.86 21.73 -9.12
C VAL A 280 -1.94 22.91 -9.42
N ASP A 281 -1.30 22.93 -10.60
CA ASP A 281 -0.40 24.02 -11.01
C ASP A 281 -1.16 25.31 -11.29
N ASP A 282 -2.28 25.23 -11.99
CA ASP A 282 -3.03 26.40 -12.47
C ASP A 282 -3.85 27.08 -11.37
N ARG A 283 -4.46 26.30 -10.46
CA ARG A 283 -5.50 26.81 -9.54
C ARG A 283 -5.20 26.67 -8.08
N LEU A 284 -4.62 25.54 -7.63
CA LEU A 284 -4.46 25.25 -6.20
C LEU A 284 -3.62 26.31 -5.48
N GLY A 285 -2.60 26.88 -6.15
CA GLY A 285 -1.73 27.91 -5.57
C GLY A 285 -2.49 29.08 -4.94
N ARG A 286 -3.62 29.49 -5.55
CA ARG A 286 -4.48 30.59 -5.06
C ARG A 286 -5.17 30.26 -3.74
N TRP A 287 -5.51 28.99 -3.51
CA TRP A 287 -6.34 28.55 -2.39
C TRP A 287 -5.55 27.81 -1.31
N ARG A 288 -4.33 27.35 -1.59
CA ARG A 288 -3.47 26.56 -0.68
C ARG A 288 -3.38 27.17 0.74
N LYS A 289 -3.24 28.48 0.84
CA LYS A 289 -3.17 29.17 2.15
C LYS A 289 -4.46 29.00 2.99
N TYR A 290 -5.62 28.97 2.35
CA TYR A 290 -6.90 28.78 3.05
C TYR A 290 -7.08 27.34 3.49
N PHE A 291 -6.74 26.36 2.61
CA PHE A 291 -6.72 24.94 2.98
C PHE A 291 -5.78 24.68 4.15
N LYS A 292 -4.53 25.15 4.09
CA LYS A 292 -3.57 25.00 5.21
C LYS A 292 -4.05 25.64 6.51
N ARG A 293 -4.75 26.78 6.44
CA ARG A 293 -5.29 27.42 7.64
C ARG A 293 -6.46 26.64 8.24
N ALA A 294 -7.42 26.21 7.42
CA ALA A 294 -8.54 25.41 7.88
C ALA A 294 -8.05 24.06 8.45
N ALA A 295 -7.10 23.42 7.79
CA ALA A 295 -6.48 22.17 8.25
C ALA A 295 -5.89 22.32 9.65
N ARG A 296 -5.08 23.36 9.90
CA ARG A 296 -4.54 23.64 11.26
C ARG A 296 -5.62 23.92 12.31
N LYS A 297 -6.74 24.55 11.91
CA LYS A 297 -7.84 24.87 12.84
C LYS A 297 -8.60 23.63 13.29
N TYR A 298 -8.72 22.64 12.41
CA TYR A 298 -9.55 21.46 12.61
C TYR A 298 -8.74 20.16 12.73
N ASP A 299 -7.44 20.24 12.85
CA ASP A 299 -6.51 19.11 12.95
C ASP A 299 -6.70 18.09 11.79
N LEU A 300 -6.61 18.59 10.56
CA LEU A 300 -6.77 17.82 9.34
C LEU A 300 -5.55 17.97 8.41
N ASP A 301 -5.34 17.02 7.53
CA ASP A 301 -4.42 17.20 6.42
C ASP A 301 -5.01 18.17 5.39
N TRP A 302 -4.27 19.26 5.07
CA TRP A 302 -4.70 20.25 4.09
C TRP A 302 -4.88 19.68 2.69
N ARG A 303 -4.15 18.60 2.36
CA ARG A 303 -4.23 17.91 1.07
C ARG A 303 -5.56 17.16 0.94
N LEU A 304 -6.03 16.53 2.03
CA LEU A 304 -7.37 15.94 2.08
C LEU A 304 -8.46 16.99 1.82
N LEU A 305 -8.39 18.14 2.50
CA LEU A 305 -9.33 19.22 2.27
C LEU A 305 -9.26 19.78 0.83
N ALA A 306 -8.06 19.88 0.28
CA ALA A 306 -7.89 20.29 -1.11
C ALA A 306 -8.45 19.27 -2.10
N ALA A 307 -8.28 17.97 -1.84
CA ALA A 307 -8.86 16.89 -2.65
C ALA A 307 -10.40 16.92 -2.61
N ILE A 308 -11.01 17.16 -1.43
CA ILE A 308 -12.46 17.38 -1.31
C ILE A 308 -12.88 18.58 -2.17
N GLY A 309 -12.22 19.73 -2.00
CA GLY A 309 -12.55 20.94 -2.76
C GLY A 309 -12.41 20.78 -4.27
N TYR A 310 -11.47 19.94 -4.73
CA TYR A 310 -11.36 19.61 -6.15
C TYR A 310 -12.51 18.71 -6.62
N GLN A 311 -12.86 17.69 -5.87
CA GLN A 311 -13.99 16.81 -6.19
C GLN A 311 -15.31 17.57 -6.23
N GLU A 312 -15.46 18.61 -5.42
CA GLU A 312 -16.66 19.43 -5.35
C GLU A 312 -16.80 20.40 -6.53
N SER A 313 -15.74 21.16 -6.83
CA SER A 313 -15.83 22.31 -7.75
C SER A 313 -14.66 22.45 -8.72
N HIS A 314 -13.70 21.54 -8.73
CA HIS A 314 -12.40 21.72 -9.39
C HIS A 314 -11.72 23.05 -8.96
N TRP A 315 -11.88 23.41 -7.65
CA TRP A 315 -11.43 24.67 -7.05
C TRP A 315 -11.98 25.94 -7.71
N ASP A 316 -13.14 25.88 -8.32
CA ASP A 316 -13.85 27.03 -8.87
C ASP A 316 -14.76 27.66 -7.77
N LYS A 317 -14.40 28.88 -7.33
CA LYS A 317 -15.18 29.61 -6.31
C LYS A 317 -16.57 30.01 -6.78
N ASP A 318 -16.78 30.11 -8.09
CA ASP A 318 -18.05 30.51 -8.72
C ASP A 318 -18.89 29.31 -9.17
N ALA A 319 -18.42 28.08 -8.91
CA ALA A 319 -19.15 26.87 -9.25
C ALA A 319 -20.55 26.86 -8.63
N VAL A 320 -21.53 26.45 -9.45
CA VAL A 320 -22.95 26.33 -9.05
C VAL A 320 -23.49 25.01 -9.61
N SER A 321 -23.98 24.13 -8.73
CA SER A 321 -24.65 22.91 -9.16
C SER A 321 -26.10 23.17 -9.59
N PRO A 322 -26.73 22.25 -10.32
CA PRO A 322 -28.16 22.31 -10.64
C PRO A 322 -29.07 22.44 -9.39
N THR A 323 -28.60 21.96 -8.24
CA THR A 323 -29.32 22.04 -6.95
C THR A 323 -28.95 23.25 -6.12
N THR A 324 -28.32 24.28 -6.74
CA THR A 324 -27.95 25.55 -6.11
C THR A 324 -26.88 25.47 -5.01
N VAL A 325 -26.11 24.38 -4.91
CA VAL A 325 -24.90 24.31 -4.10
C VAL A 325 -23.84 25.21 -4.71
N ARG A 326 -22.99 25.83 -3.90
CA ARG A 326 -22.09 26.91 -4.37
C ARG A 326 -20.74 26.90 -3.66
N GLY A 327 -19.74 27.43 -4.37
CA GLY A 327 -18.40 27.71 -3.86
C GLY A 327 -17.46 26.50 -3.90
N ILE A 328 -16.24 26.69 -3.44
CA ILE A 328 -15.15 25.70 -3.56
C ILE A 328 -15.52 24.34 -2.92
N MET A 329 -16.19 24.36 -1.77
CA MET A 329 -16.58 23.15 -1.03
C MET A 329 -18.06 22.76 -1.24
N MET A 330 -18.74 23.38 -2.20
CA MET A 330 -20.12 23.07 -2.61
C MET A 330 -21.08 22.81 -1.45
N LEU A 331 -21.10 23.72 -0.48
CA LEU A 331 -22.00 23.61 0.67
C LEU A 331 -23.46 23.86 0.26
N THR A 332 -24.35 22.99 0.71
CA THR A 332 -25.79 23.25 0.64
C THR A 332 -26.15 24.43 1.56
N GLN A 333 -27.33 25.03 1.37
CA GLN A 333 -27.77 26.09 2.26
C GLN A 333 -27.97 25.58 3.71
N ALA A 334 -28.42 24.36 3.88
CA ALA A 334 -28.58 23.72 5.18
C ALA A 334 -27.21 23.48 5.85
N ALA A 335 -26.25 22.89 5.12
CA ALA A 335 -24.89 22.67 5.63
C ALA A 335 -24.21 23.99 5.99
N ALA A 336 -24.31 25.03 5.15
CA ALA A 336 -23.74 26.35 5.40
C ALA A 336 -24.31 26.98 6.70
N LYS A 337 -25.62 26.83 6.93
CA LYS A 337 -26.26 27.30 8.15
C LYS A 337 -25.79 26.53 9.40
N GLU A 338 -25.53 25.21 9.26
CA GLU A 338 -25.03 24.39 10.37
C GLU A 338 -23.62 24.79 10.81
N VAL A 339 -22.83 25.36 9.91
CA VAL A 339 -21.41 25.72 10.14
C VAL A 339 -21.17 27.25 10.08
N ASP A 340 -22.23 28.05 10.25
CA ASP A 340 -22.21 29.52 10.32
C ASP A 340 -21.50 30.18 9.12
N VAL A 341 -21.72 29.68 7.90
CA VAL A 341 -21.23 30.25 6.66
C VAL A 341 -22.27 31.16 6.03
N ASP A 342 -22.01 32.47 6.02
CA ASP A 342 -22.89 33.48 5.43
C ASP A 342 -22.72 33.56 3.91
N ASN A 343 -21.49 33.49 3.41
CA ASN A 343 -21.17 33.58 2.00
C ASN A 343 -20.41 32.37 1.49
N ARG A 344 -21.14 31.40 0.91
CA ARG A 344 -20.58 30.17 0.34
C ARG A 344 -19.64 30.40 -0.87
N ARG A 345 -19.69 31.58 -1.51
CA ARG A 345 -18.80 31.97 -2.62
C ARG A 345 -17.51 32.62 -2.15
N ASP A 346 -17.43 33.06 -0.90
CA ASP A 346 -16.17 33.49 -0.32
C ASP A 346 -15.28 32.26 -0.12
N PRO A 347 -14.10 32.21 -0.76
CA PRO A 347 -13.26 31.01 -0.72
C PRO A 347 -12.82 30.63 0.69
N GLN A 348 -12.56 31.63 1.54
CA GLN A 348 -12.14 31.41 2.91
C GLN A 348 -13.27 30.81 3.74
N GLN A 349 -14.50 31.40 3.67
CA GLN A 349 -15.65 30.87 4.39
C GLN A 349 -16.08 29.50 3.87
N SER A 350 -16.02 29.31 2.53
CA SER A 350 -16.37 28.04 1.90
C SER A 350 -15.44 26.91 2.37
N ILE A 351 -14.12 27.13 2.38
CA ILE A 351 -13.13 26.15 2.80
C ILE A 351 -13.21 25.88 4.31
N ASP A 352 -13.32 26.93 5.13
CA ASP A 352 -13.43 26.77 6.58
C ASP A 352 -14.73 26.03 6.96
N GLY A 353 -15.85 26.42 6.36
CA GLY A 353 -17.14 25.74 6.58
C GLY A 353 -17.16 24.31 6.07
N GLY A 354 -16.54 24.02 4.91
CA GLY A 354 -16.41 22.66 4.38
C GLY A 354 -15.58 21.78 5.31
N ALA A 355 -14.48 22.28 5.84
CA ALA A 355 -13.66 21.58 6.82
C ALA A 355 -14.46 21.30 8.11
N GLN A 356 -15.15 22.30 8.64
CA GLN A 356 -16.00 22.14 9.83
C GLN A 356 -17.13 21.12 9.59
N TYR A 357 -17.78 21.16 8.43
CA TYR A 357 -18.83 20.20 8.09
C TYR A 357 -18.30 18.77 7.98
N PHE A 358 -17.10 18.60 7.39
CA PHE A 358 -16.43 17.30 7.34
C PHE A 358 -16.15 16.76 8.75
N VAL A 359 -15.58 17.57 9.64
CA VAL A 359 -15.31 17.17 11.03
C VAL A 359 -16.61 16.78 11.75
N ARG A 360 -17.69 17.53 11.54
CA ARG A 360 -19.00 17.14 12.10
C ARG A 360 -19.48 15.78 11.62
N MET A 361 -19.27 15.45 10.35
CA MET A 361 -19.59 14.12 9.84
C MET A 361 -18.70 13.05 10.48
N PHE A 362 -17.41 13.34 10.61
CA PHE A 362 -16.42 12.46 11.22
C PHE A 362 -16.75 12.18 12.71
N ASP A 363 -17.05 13.20 13.49
CA ASP A 363 -17.32 13.09 14.93
C ASP A 363 -18.65 12.38 15.23
N ARG A 364 -19.65 12.53 14.35
CA ARG A 364 -20.95 11.85 14.49
C ARG A 364 -20.90 10.35 14.25
N LEU A 365 -19.86 9.84 13.61
CA LEU A 365 -19.73 8.41 13.33
C LEU A 365 -19.54 7.61 14.64
N PRO A 366 -20.08 6.40 14.72
CA PRO A 366 -19.82 5.50 15.85
C PRO A 366 -18.33 5.25 16.08
N ASP A 367 -17.92 5.12 17.35
CA ASP A 367 -16.51 4.95 17.74
C ASP A 367 -15.89 3.63 17.28
N GLU A 368 -16.72 2.65 16.94
CA GLU A 368 -16.31 1.35 16.39
C GLU A 368 -15.72 1.48 14.98
N ILE A 369 -16.07 2.54 14.26
CA ILE A 369 -15.47 2.83 12.94
C ILE A 369 -14.12 3.48 13.18
N ARG A 370 -13.05 2.74 12.96
CA ARG A 370 -11.67 3.18 13.21
C ARG A 370 -11.03 3.81 11.96
N PRO A 371 -10.02 4.68 12.11
CA PRO A 371 -9.18 5.08 10.99
C PRO A 371 -8.51 3.86 10.31
N PRO A 372 -8.24 3.90 8.98
CA PRO A 372 -8.59 5.01 8.08
C PRO A 372 -10.06 4.97 7.61
N ASP A 373 -10.80 3.89 7.88
CA ASP A 373 -12.17 3.70 7.39
C ASP A 373 -13.09 4.84 7.83
N ARG A 374 -12.90 5.37 9.05
CA ARG A 374 -13.67 6.50 9.60
C ARG A 374 -13.65 7.72 8.66
N THR A 375 -12.51 8.04 8.08
CA THR A 375 -12.36 9.13 7.11
C THR A 375 -13.23 8.89 5.87
N TRP A 376 -13.21 7.67 5.34
CA TRP A 376 -13.99 7.32 4.15
C TRP A 376 -15.49 7.31 4.40
N PHE A 377 -15.92 6.88 5.58
CA PHE A 377 -17.31 7.01 6.05
C PHE A 377 -17.74 8.48 6.17
N ALA A 378 -16.88 9.33 6.72
CA ALA A 378 -17.15 10.76 6.83
C ALA A 378 -17.28 11.43 5.46
N LEU A 379 -16.46 11.07 4.49
CA LEU A 379 -16.58 11.55 3.09
C LEU A 379 -17.89 11.08 2.44
N ALA A 380 -18.27 9.83 2.62
CA ALA A 380 -19.56 9.35 2.14
C ALA A 380 -20.73 10.12 2.79
N ALA A 381 -20.66 10.36 4.10
CA ALA A 381 -21.65 11.14 4.84
C ALA A 381 -21.68 12.62 4.40
N TYR A 382 -20.54 13.19 4.05
CA TYR A 382 -20.44 14.53 3.47
C TYR A 382 -21.23 14.63 2.16
N ASN A 383 -21.12 13.62 1.30
CA ASN A 383 -21.74 13.60 -0.03
C ASN A 383 -23.25 13.27 0.00
N ILE A 384 -23.66 12.14 0.59
CA ILE A 384 -25.06 11.68 0.56
C ILE A 384 -25.81 11.90 1.88
N GLY A 385 -25.15 12.42 2.89
CA GLY A 385 -25.70 12.63 4.20
C GLY A 385 -25.55 11.45 5.17
N TYR A 386 -25.32 11.77 6.43
CA TYR A 386 -25.10 10.82 7.53
C TYR A 386 -26.19 9.74 7.64
N GLY A 387 -27.46 10.12 7.46
CA GLY A 387 -28.58 9.20 7.57
C GLY A 387 -28.52 8.02 6.60
N HIS A 388 -28.17 8.28 5.35
CA HIS A 388 -28.04 7.26 4.31
C HIS A 388 -26.84 6.34 4.54
N VAL A 389 -25.73 6.88 5.07
CA VAL A 389 -24.59 6.05 5.48
C VAL A 389 -25.00 5.10 6.60
N MET A 390 -25.80 5.57 7.59
CA MET A 390 -26.30 4.72 8.65
C MET A 390 -27.33 3.69 8.16
N ASP A 391 -28.10 4.00 7.12
CA ASP A 391 -28.98 3.03 6.49
C ASP A 391 -28.19 1.91 5.80
N ALA A 392 -27.14 2.24 5.06
CA ALA A 392 -26.25 1.26 4.44
C ALA A 392 -25.57 0.36 5.51
N ARG A 393 -25.15 0.93 6.65
CA ARG A 393 -24.62 0.16 7.78
C ARG A 393 -25.65 -0.86 8.32
N ARG A 394 -26.90 -0.46 8.57
CA ARG A 394 -27.96 -1.37 9.01
C ARG A 394 -28.22 -2.48 8.01
N LEU A 395 -28.17 -2.19 6.71
CA LEU A 395 -28.30 -3.21 5.66
C LEU A 395 -27.17 -4.24 5.70
N LEU A 396 -25.96 -3.84 6.09
CA LEU A 396 -24.82 -4.75 6.31
C LEU A 396 -25.02 -5.60 7.55
N GLU A 397 -25.40 -5.00 8.68
CA GLU A 397 -25.71 -5.69 9.94
C GLU A 397 -26.77 -6.78 9.73
N ALA A 398 -27.86 -6.46 9.02
CA ALA A 398 -28.92 -7.41 8.69
C ALA A 398 -28.45 -8.60 7.82
N ARG A 399 -27.23 -8.54 7.27
CA ARG A 399 -26.60 -9.59 6.45
C ARG A 399 -25.38 -10.22 7.09
N ASN A 400 -25.16 -9.97 8.38
CA ASN A 400 -24.00 -10.44 9.14
C ASN A 400 -22.67 -10.04 8.48
N ARG A 401 -22.63 -8.86 7.84
CA ARG A 401 -21.38 -8.25 7.33
C ARG A 401 -20.97 -7.14 8.29
N ASP A 402 -19.67 -7.05 8.57
CA ASP A 402 -19.15 -5.99 9.44
C ASP A 402 -19.53 -4.60 8.88
N PRO A 403 -20.32 -3.79 9.61
CA PRO A 403 -20.81 -2.50 9.14
C PRO A 403 -19.80 -1.37 9.33
N ASN A 404 -18.65 -1.64 9.98
CA ASN A 404 -17.66 -0.64 10.35
C ASN A 404 -16.47 -0.57 9.36
N LEU A 405 -16.44 -1.45 8.36
CA LEU A 405 -15.40 -1.51 7.33
C LEU A 405 -15.84 -0.76 6.07
N TRP A 406 -14.99 0.16 5.59
CA TRP A 406 -15.24 0.91 4.36
C TRP A 406 -15.50 0.00 3.15
N VAL A 407 -14.72 -1.04 2.99
CA VAL A 407 -14.87 -1.98 1.87
C VAL A 407 -16.25 -2.62 1.83
N ASN A 408 -16.88 -2.85 2.99
CA ASN A 408 -18.24 -3.36 3.08
C ASN A 408 -19.27 -2.25 2.82
N LEU A 409 -19.07 -1.07 3.41
CA LEU A 409 -19.95 0.08 3.18
C LEU A 409 -19.97 0.46 1.70
N ARG A 410 -18.81 0.56 1.06
CA ARG A 410 -18.68 0.85 -0.38
C ARG A 410 -19.51 -0.10 -1.22
N ASP A 411 -19.49 -1.40 -0.92
CA ASP A 411 -20.27 -2.41 -1.63
C ASP A 411 -21.78 -2.28 -1.36
N ALA A 412 -22.16 -1.78 -0.18
CA ALA A 412 -23.56 -1.62 0.24
C ALA A 412 -24.19 -0.29 -0.21
N LEU A 413 -23.42 0.77 -0.40
CA LEU A 413 -23.91 2.07 -0.85
C LEU A 413 -24.78 1.98 -2.11
N PRO A 414 -24.42 1.21 -3.16
CA PRO A 414 -25.28 1.00 -4.32
C PRO A 414 -26.64 0.37 -4.02
N TRP A 415 -26.79 -0.33 -2.91
CA TRP A 415 -28.09 -0.93 -2.53
C TRP A 415 -29.15 0.13 -2.24
N LEU A 416 -28.74 1.34 -1.85
CA LEU A 416 -29.63 2.47 -1.57
C LEU A 416 -30.35 3.00 -2.81
N THR A 417 -30.03 2.51 -4.02
CA THR A 417 -30.76 2.79 -5.26
C THR A 417 -31.77 1.71 -5.63
N GLN A 418 -31.79 0.58 -4.90
CA GLN A 418 -32.58 -0.60 -5.27
C GLN A 418 -33.82 -0.71 -4.38
N GLU A 419 -35.01 -0.77 -5.00
CA GLU A 419 -36.33 -0.82 -4.33
C GLU A 419 -36.39 -1.86 -3.19
N ARG A 420 -35.86 -3.08 -3.46
CA ARG A 420 -35.85 -4.19 -2.49
C ARG A 420 -35.10 -3.89 -1.17
N TYR A 421 -34.22 -2.86 -1.17
CA TYR A 421 -33.49 -2.44 0.03
C TYR A 421 -34.05 -1.15 0.62
N ILE A 422 -34.55 -0.24 -0.20
CA ILE A 422 -35.07 1.07 0.21
C ILE A 422 -36.21 0.90 1.22
N SER A 423 -37.08 -0.09 1.03
CA SER A 423 -38.20 -0.39 1.96
C SER A 423 -37.73 -0.71 3.39
N ASN A 424 -36.48 -1.11 3.58
CA ASN A 424 -35.88 -1.44 4.88
C ASN A 424 -34.95 -0.32 5.41
N THR A 425 -34.99 0.87 4.79
CA THR A 425 -34.17 2.02 5.21
C THR A 425 -35.03 3.09 5.85
N ARG A 426 -34.43 3.90 6.72
CA ARG A 426 -35.12 5.01 7.40
C ARG A 426 -35.23 6.26 6.52
N TYR A 427 -34.20 6.48 5.68
CA TYR A 427 -34.06 7.71 4.89
C TYR A 427 -34.39 7.49 3.41
N GLY A 428 -34.64 6.25 3.00
CA GLY A 428 -35.10 5.93 1.65
C GLY A 428 -33.99 5.95 0.60
N TYR A 429 -34.33 6.39 -0.59
CA TYR A 429 -33.46 6.42 -1.76
C TYR A 429 -32.28 7.37 -1.62
N ALA A 430 -31.08 6.90 -2.00
CA ALA A 430 -29.89 7.72 -2.17
C ALA A 430 -29.05 7.25 -3.36
N ARG A 431 -28.30 8.16 -3.98
CA ARG A 431 -27.38 7.86 -5.09
C ARG A 431 -26.06 7.26 -4.60
N GLY A 432 -26.14 6.09 -3.96
CA GLY A 432 -25.01 5.46 -3.30
C GLY A 432 -23.83 5.13 -4.22
N HIS A 433 -24.06 4.87 -5.51
CA HIS A 433 -22.99 4.72 -6.51
C HIS A 433 -22.13 5.99 -6.62
N GLU A 434 -22.79 7.17 -6.59
CA GLU A 434 -22.08 8.46 -6.66
C GLU A 434 -21.20 8.65 -5.42
N ALA A 435 -21.71 8.30 -4.22
CA ALA A 435 -20.93 8.39 -2.99
C ALA A 435 -19.70 7.47 -2.98
N ALA A 436 -19.85 6.24 -3.45
CA ALA A 436 -18.72 5.31 -3.56
C ALA A 436 -17.65 5.83 -4.54
N THR A 437 -18.09 6.43 -5.66
CA THR A 437 -17.18 7.05 -6.65
C THR A 437 -16.54 8.32 -6.09
N TYR A 438 -17.31 9.16 -5.41
CA TYR A 438 -16.85 10.38 -4.74
C TYR A 438 -15.68 10.11 -3.79
N VAL A 439 -15.84 9.14 -2.90
CA VAL A 439 -14.77 8.76 -1.97
C VAL A 439 -13.55 8.21 -2.70
N GLY A 440 -13.75 7.36 -3.72
CA GLY A 440 -12.65 6.81 -4.51
C GLY A 440 -11.85 7.90 -5.23
N ASN A 441 -12.52 8.91 -5.80
CA ASN A 441 -11.88 10.03 -6.45
C ASN A 441 -11.08 10.89 -5.47
N ILE A 442 -11.64 11.22 -4.31
CA ILE A 442 -10.95 12.03 -3.28
C ILE A 442 -9.70 11.31 -2.79
N ARG A 443 -9.76 10.00 -2.54
CA ARG A 443 -8.59 9.20 -2.16
C ARG A 443 -7.48 9.34 -3.21
N ALA A 444 -7.82 9.18 -4.48
CA ALA A 444 -6.85 9.28 -5.56
C ALA A 444 -6.28 10.70 -5.73
N TYR A 445 -7.09 11.77 -5.58
CA TYR A 445 -6.60 13.14 -5.58
C TYR A 445 -5.70 13.44 -4.38
N TYR A 446 -6.04 12.90 -3.22
CA TYR A 446 -5.24 13.00 -2.01
C TYR A 446 -3.86 12.36 -2.20
N ASP A 447 -3.79 11.16 -2.77
CA ASP A 447 -2.54 10.46 -3.06
C ASP A 447 -1.65 11.28 -4.01
N ILE A 448 -2.23 11.80 -5.10
CA ILE A 448 -1.49 12.63 -6.07
C ILE A 448 -0.94 13.90 -5.39
N LEU A 449 -1.76 14.58 -4.58
CA LEU A 449 -1.31 15.78 -3.85
C LEU A 449 -0.20 15.47 -2.84
N THR A 450 -0.30 14.33 -2.16
CA THR A 450 0.70 13.89 -1.20
C THR A 450 2.03 13.65 -1.91
N TRP A 451 2.01 12.94 -3.02
CA TRP A 451 3.21 12.71 -3.82
C TRP A 451 3.82 14.01 -4.37
N MET A 452 3.02 14.85 -5.04
CA MET A 452 3.52 16.12 -5.61
C MET A 452 4.14 17.05 -4.56
N THR A 453 3.58 17.07 -3.35
CA THR A 453 4.05 17.98 -2.29
C THR A 453 5.23 17.43 -1.50
N ASN A 454 5.41 16.10 -1.45
CA ASN A 454 6.55 15.46 -0.82
C ASN A 454 7.80 15.50 -1.74
N SER A 455 7.64 15.32 -3.05
CA SER A 455 8.72 15.43 -4.04
C SER A 455 9.33 16.84 -4.06
N HIS A 456 8.51 17.89 -4.00
CA HIS A 456 9.02 19.26 -3.94
C HIS A 456 9.71 19.62 -2.60
N ALA A 457 9.34 18.96 -1.50
CA ALA A 457 10.01 19.17 -0.22
C ALA A 457 11.42 18.56 -0.19
N ALA A 458 11.68 17.56 -1.02
CA ALA A 458 13.01 16.94 -1.18
C ALA A 458 13.96 17.76 -2.08
N GLU A 459 13.42 18.66 -2.91
CA GLU A 459 14.18 19.55 -3.83
C GLU A 459 14.51 20.92 -3.22
N GLU A 460 13.85 21.36 -2.15
CA GLU A 460 14.22 22.59 -1.44
C GLU A 460 15.43 22.30 -0.53
N PRO A 461 16.62 22.87 -0.80
CA PRO A 461 17.74 22.79 0.15
C PRO A 461 17.31 23.48 1.47
N PRO A 462 17.76 22.97 2.63
CA PRO A 462 17.41 23.57 3.91
C PRO A 462 17.79 25.04 3.89
N ALA A 463 16.84 25.93 4.17
CA ALA A 463 17.08 27.34 4.25
C ALA A 463 18.26 27.58 5.21
N LEU A 464 19.34 28.18 4.69
CA LEU A 464 20.47 28.60 5.49
C LEU A 464 19.97 29.63 6.49
N GLU A 465 19.83 29.23 7.73
CA GLU A 465 19.63 30.18 8.84
C GLU A 465 20.87 31.06 8.94
N ASP A 466 20.70 32.32 8.62
CA ASP A 466 21.71 33.36 8.79
C ASP A 466 22.20 33.40 10.24
N GLY A 467 23.51 33.29 10.35
CA GLY A 467 24.32 33.17 11.52
C GLY A 467 23.84 33.91 12.78
N LYS A 468 23.53 33.13 13.80
CA LYS A 468 23.76 33.53 15.21
C LYS A 468 24.52 32.42 15.91
N SER A 469 25.79 32.75 16.15
CA SER A 469 26.66 32.05 17.08
C SER A 469 25.96 31.79 18.40
N GLN A 470 25.74 30.54 18.77
CA GLN A 470 25.45 30.16 20.14
C GLN A 470 26.38 29.06 20.60
N THR A 471 27.07 29.36 21.65
CA THR A 471 27.93 28.55 22.49
C THR A 471 27.22 27.28 22.96
N ALA A 472 27.96 26.16 22.90
CA ALA A 472 27.54 24.84 23.37
C ALA A 472 27.20 24.85 24.89
N PRO A 473 26.13 24.21 25.32
CA PRO A 473 25.98 23.74 26.69
C PRO A 473 26.28 22.25 26.82
N LYS A 474 26.81 21.97 28.00
CA LYS A 474 27.25 20.66 28.46
C LYS A 474 26.11 19.67 28.61
N SER A 475 26.47 18.39 28.46
CA SER A 475 25.69 17.18 28.79
C SER A 475 25.04 17.23 30.15
N GLU A 476 23.75 16.96 30.24
CA GLU A 476 23.13 16.28 31.38
C GLU A 476 21.97 15.42 30.86
N THR A 477 22.04 14.15 31.22
CA THR A 477 21.08 13.10 31.02
C THR A 477 19.86 13.32 31.89
N ASP A 478 18.66 13.38 31.25
CA ASP A 478 17.43 12.93 31.91
C ASP A 478 16.44 12.46 30.81
N ILE A 479 16.17 11.17 30.85
CA ILE A 479 15.20 10.50 30.01
C ILE A 479 13.83 10.68 30.68
N GLN A 480 12.99 11.55 30.15
CA GLN A 480 11.56 11.51 30.40
C GLN A 480 10.83 11.25 29.09
N ASP A 481 10.13 10.10 29.09
CA ASP A 481 9.20 9.66 28.06
C ASP A 481 8.12 10.72 27.78
N PRO A 482 7.97 11.25 26.57
CA PRO A 482 6.75 11.96 26.22
C PRO A 482 5.73 10.92 25.75
N ALA A 483 4.58 10.91 26.41
CA ALA A 483 3.39 10.21 25.96
C ALA A 483 3.07 10.61 24.52
N THR A 484 3.37 9.73 23.59
CA THR A 484 3.08 9.90 22.17
C THR A 484 1.59 9.69 21.99
N ILE A 485 0.84 10.77 21.81
CA ILE A 485 -0.48 10.70 21.19
C ILE A 485 -0.21 10.41 19.71
N SER A 486 -0.22 9.14 19.35
CA SER A 486 -0.24 8.69 17.98
C SER A 486 -1.62 9.00 17.40
N ILE A 487 -1.75 10.14 16.74
CA ILE A 487 -2.82 10.34 15.77
C ILE A 487 -2.35 9.59 14.53
N ASP A 488 -2.91 8.39 14.33
CA ASP A 488 -2.76 7.69 13.06
C ASP A 488 -3.30 8.60 11.96
N SER A 489 -2.41 9.25 11.26
CA SER A 489 -2.72 10.01 10.05
C SER A 489 -3.44 9.09 9.08
N PRO A 490 -4.51 9.52 8.40
CA PRO A 490 -5.24 8.69 7.45
C PRO A 490 -4.45 8.59 6.11
N ALA A 491 -3.19 8.27 6.17
CA ALA A 491 -2.44 7.89 5.01
C ALA A 491 -2.86 6.46 4.64
N PHE A 492 -3.68 6.39 3.58
CA PHE A 492 -4.14 5.20 2.87
C PHE A 492 -5.25 4.38 3.52
#